data_a6584e0388067df52626fbfc04ee0488
#
_entry.id   a6584e0388067df52626fbfc04ee0488
#
_cell.length_a   1.000
_cell.length_b   1.000
_cell.length_c   1.000
_cell.angle_alpha   90.00
_cell.angle_beta   90.00
_cell.angle_gamma   90.00
#
_symmetry.space_group_name_H-M   'P 1'
#
loop_
_entity.id
_entity.type
_entity.pdbx_description
1 polymer ?
#
loop_
_entity_poly.entity_id
_entity_poly.type
_entity_poly.pdbx_seq_one_letter_code
_entity_poly.pdbx_strand_id
1 'polypeptide(L)'
;VANGDDVVEQEIRVAAPPEIVFPYFTDPERMRRWKGIEHKLDPRPGGIYRVDMDGQHVAHGEYVEVSPPHRLRFTWGWEGDGQLVPPGASTVEVTFTPDGDDTIVRLVHTGLPTEATGPHAAGWVHYLARLSVAGGGGDPGPDPGPS
;
A
#
# COMPACT_ATOMS: atom_id res chain seq x y z
N VAL A 1 21.96 6.53 13.05
CA VAL A 1 22.37 6.39 11.68
C VAL A 1 21.23 5.89 10.83
N ALA A 2 20.75 6.70 9.95
CA ALA A 2 19.78 6.27 8.97
C ALA A 2 20.48 5.31 8.00
N ASN A 3 19.80 4.25 7.66
CA ASN A 3 20.38 3.23 6.81
C ASN A 3 19.28 2.43 6.13
N GLY A 4 19.68 1.48 5.32
CA GLY A 4 18.74 0.65 4.59
C GLY A 4 17.87 -0.23 5.46
N ASP A 5 18.23 -0.42 6.73
CA ASP A 5 17.45 -1.27 7.63
C ASP A 5 16.11 -0.63 8.02
N ASP A 6 15.99 0.69 7.87
CA ASP A 6 14.76 1.41 8.20
C ASP A 6 13.88 1.66 6.96
N VAL A 7 14.19 1.00 5.87
CA VAL A 7 13.46 1.09 4.61
C VAL A 7 12.88 -0.27 4.27
N VAL A 8 11.58 -0.30 3.95
CA VAL A 8 10.94 -1.50 3.43
C VAL A 8 10.84 -1.38 1.92
N GLU A 9 11.44 -2.33 1.20
CA GLU A 9 11.33 -2.42 -0.25
C GLU A 9 10.76 -3.76 -0.62
N GLN A 10 9.69 -3.74 -1.41
CA GLN A 10 9.04 -4.96 -1.89
C GLN A 10 8.69 -4.78 -3.36
N GLU A 11 8.68 -5.88 -4.09
CA GLU A 11 8.36 -5.88 -5.50
C GLU A 11 7.48 -7.08 -5.81
N ILE A 12 6.47 -6.88 -6.67
CA ILE A 12 5.57 -7.95 -7.06
C ILE A 12 5.21 -7.78 -8.53
N ARG A 13 4.99 -8.90 -9.23
CA ARG A 13 4.49 -8.89 -10.60
C ARG A 13 2.98 -9.10 -10.59
N VAL A 14 2.26 -8.30 -11.35
CA VAL A 14 0.82 -8.43 -11.53
C VAL A 14 0.54 -8.67 -13.01
N ALA A 15 -0.27 -9.66 -13.32
CA ALA A 15 -0.59 -10.06 -14.69
C ALA A 15 -1.68 -9.16 -15.29
N ALA A 16 -1.39 -7.87 -15.39
CA ALA A 16 -2.25 -6.86 -15.98
C ALA A 16 -1.41 -5.61 -16.26
N PRO A 17 -1.81 -4.77 -17.25
CA PRO A 17 -1.06 -3.55 -17.53
C PRO A 17 -1.25 -2.50 -16.43
N PRO A 18 -0.33 -1.50 -16.35
CA PRO A 18 -0.39 -0.47 -15.31
C PRO A 18 -1.73 0.26 -15.19
N GLU A 19 -2.43 0.50 -16.29
CA GLU A 19 -3.72 1.18 -16.30
C GLU A 19 -4.77 0.40 -15.52
N ILE A 20 -4.63 -0.92 -15.45
CA ILE A 20 -5.52 -1.79 -14.69
C ILE A 20 -5.09 -1.89 -13.24
N VAL A 21 -3.78 -1.94 -12.98
CA VAL A 21 -3.23 -2.16 -11.64
C VAL A 21 -3.29 -0.90 -10.78
N PHE A 22 -2.98 0.25 -11.36
CA PHE A 22 -2.93 1.52 -10.62
C PHE A 22 -4.22 1.79 -9.82
N PRO A 23 -5.43 1.62 -10.39
CA PRO A 23 -6.66 1.88 -9.65
C PRO A 23 -6.85 1.03 -8.39
N TYR A 24 -6.12 -0.07 -8.25
CA TYR A 24 -6.19 -0.87 -7.01
C TYR A 24 -5.66 -0.11 -5.79
N PHE A 25 -4.94 1.00 -6.00
CA PHE A 25 -4.43 1.85 -4.94
C PHE A 25 -5.24 3.14 -4.75
N THR A 26 -6.22 3.42 -5.62
CA THR A 26 -6.95 4.69 -5.61
C THR A 26 -8.47 4.53 -5.60
N ASP A 27 -8.98 3.37 -5.99
CA ASP A 27 -10.41 3.09 -6.04
C ASP A 27 -10.80 2.20 -4.85
N PRO A 28 -11.73 2.65 -3.99
CA PRO A 28 -12.13 1.88 -2.81
C PRO A 28 -12.61 0.46 -3.12
N GLU A 29 -13.38 0.27 -4.18
CA GLU A 29 -13.88 -1.07 -4.52
C GLU A 29 -12.77 -2.00 -4.96
N ARG A 30 -11.79 -1.49 -5.70
CA ARG A 30 -10.65 -2.29 -6.12
C ARG A 30 -9.71 -2.56 -4.96
N MET A 31 -9.46 -1.57 -4.10
CA MET A 31 -8.60 -1.78 -2.93
C MET A 31 -9.19 -2.83 -1.99
N ARG A 32 -10.51 -2.86 -1.84
CA ARG A 32 -11.17 -3.85 -0.98
C ARG A 32 -10.86 -5.27 -1.38
N ARG A 33 -10.53 -5.51 -2.63
CA ARG A 33 -10.22 -6.86 -3.12
C ARG A 33 -8.91 -7.41 -2.57
N TRP A 34 -8.02 -6.54 -2.08
CA TRP A 34 -6.72 -6.98 -1.60
C TRP A 34 -6.35 -6.43 -0.23
N LYS A 35 -6.90 -5.31 0.18
CA LYS A 35 -6.50 -4.68 1.44
C LYS A 35 -7.63 -3.90 2.07
N GLY A 36 -7.94 -4.23 3.34
CA GLY A 36 -8.86 -3.46 4.16
C GLY A 36 -10.33 -3.75 3.93
N ILE A 37 -11.15 -3.24 4.83
CA ILE A 37 -12.62 -3.45 4.81
C ILE A 37 -13.40 -2.17 4.55
N GLU A 38 -12.87 -1.01 4.93
CA GLU A 38 -13.47 0.29 4.62
C GLU A 38 -12.39 1.26 4.16
N HIS A 39 -12.73 2.09 3.19
CA HIS A 39 -11.75 2.94 2.52
C HIS A 39 -12.31 4.34 2.30
N LYS A 40 -11.51 5.35 2.63
CA LYS A 40 -11.79 6.73 2.25
C LYS A 40 -10.59 7.25 1.48
N LEU A 41 -10.72 7.36 0.18
CA LEU A 41 -9.62 7.67 -0.73
C LEU A 41 -9.98 8.85 -1.61
N ASP A 42 -9.17 9.90 -1.55
CA ASP A 42 -9.30 11.07 -2.42
C ASP A 42 -7.96 11.20 -3.18
N PRO A 43 -7.82 10.54 -4.34
CA PRO A 43 -6.52 10.38 -5.01
C PRO A 43 -6.08 11.64 -5.74
N ARG A 44 -5.72 12.65 -4.98
CA ARG A 44 -5.12 13.89 -5.46
C ARG A 44 -4.15 14.40 -4.39
N PRO A 45 -3.16 15.22 -4.75
CA PRO A 45 -2.23 15.77 -3.75
C PRO A 45 -3.00 16.49 -2.64
N GLY A 46 -2.72 16.10 -1.40
CA GLY A 46 -3.43 16.61 -0.21
C GLY A 46 -4.72 15.88 0.12
N GLY A 47 -5.17 14.97 -0.74
CA GLY A 47 -6.39 14.19 -0.48
C GLY A 47 -6.18 13.09 0.54
N ILE A 48 -7.24 12.73 1.25
CA ILE A 48 -7.17 11.73 2.32
C ILE A 48 -6.87 10.33 1.78
N TYR A 49 -6.03 9.62 2.53
CA TYR A 49 -5.79 8.19 2.39
C TYR A 49 -6.12 7.54 3.73
N ARG A 50 -7.22 6.83 3.82
CA ARG A 50 -7.62 6.19 5.08
C ARG A 50 -8.18 4.81 4.79
N VAL A 51 -7.61 3.79 5.42
CA VAL A 51 -7.98 2.39 5.20
C VAL A 51 -8.17 1.70 6.53
N ASP A 52 -9.39 1.28 6.81
CA ASP A 52 -9.68 0.42 7.96
C ASP A 52 -9.35 -1.00 7.55
N MET A 53 -8.32 -1.56 8.18
CA MET A 53 -7.78 -2.86 7.79
C MET A 53 -8.66 -4.02 8.27
N ASP A 54 -9.20 -3.92 9.50
CA ASP A 54 -9.85 -5.07 10.14
C ASP A 54 -10.87 -4.67 11.22
N GLY A 55 -11.25 -3.42 11.29
CA GLY A 55 -12.15 -2.90 12.33
C GLY A 55 -11.43 -2.41 13.57
N GLN A 56 -10.12 -2.61 13.68
CA GLN A 56 -9.32 -2.18 14.82
C GLN A 56 -8.09 -1.38 14.43
N HIS A 57 -7.52 -1.65 13.26
CA HIS A 57 -6.30 -1.01 12.79
C HIS A 57 -6.62 -0.15 11.57
N VAL A 58 -6.46 1.16 11.71
CA VAL A 58 -6.78 2.11 10.65
C VAL A 58 -5.51 2.80 10.20
N ALA A 59 -5.12 2.57 8.95
CA ALA A 59 -4.02 3.29 8.32
C ALA A 59 -4.53 4.65 7.83
N HIS A 60 -3.75 5.70 8.07
CA HIS A 60 -4.17 7.05 7.76
C HIS A 60 -2.99 7.91 7.32
N GLY A 61 -3.21 8.66 6.26
CA GLY A 61 -2.27 9.61 5.71
C GLY A 61 -2.96 10.44 4.63
N GLU A 62 -2.16 10.96 3.70
CA GLU A 62 -2.68 11.70 2.57
C GLU A 62 -1.88 11.40 1.32
N TYR A 63 -2.50 11.55 0.16
CA TYR A 63 -1.79 11.45 -1.11
C TYR A 63 -0.87 12.65 -1.26
N VAL A 64 0.36 12.39 -1.70
CA VAL A 64 1.35 13.44 -1.96
C VAL A 64 1.56 13.60 -3.46
N GLU A 65 1.65 12.49 -4.17
CA GLU A 65 1.81 12.49 -5.62
C GLU A 65 0.89 11.44 -6.24
N VAL A 66 0.14 11.83 -7.27
CA VAL A 66 -0.72 10.90 -8.00
C VAL A 66 -0.45 11.10 -9.49
N SER A 67 0.31 10.18 -10.07
CA SER A 67 0.75 10.25 -11.48
C SER A 67 0.34 8.97 -12.20
N PRO A 68 -0.95 8.84 -12.55
CA PRO A 68 -1.44 7.62 -13.20
C PRO A 68 -0.82 7.43 -14.59
N PRO A 69 -0.55 6.19 -14.97
CA PRO A 69 -0.64 4.97 -14.19
C PRO A 69 0.73 4.52 -13.65
N HIS A 70 1.69 5.43 -13.49
CA HIS A 70 3.10 5.08 -13.29
C HIS A 70 3.61 5.25 -11.88
N ARG A 71 3.08 6.20 -11.11
CA ARG A 71 3.65 6.52 -9.81
C ARG A 71 2.61 7.07 -8.83
N LEU A 72 2.78 6.65 -7.57
CA LEU A 72 1.92 7.10 -6.48
C LEU A 72 2.78 7.26 -5.24
N ARG A 73 2.50 8.32 -4.45
CA ARG A 73 3.14 8.49 -3.16
C ARG A 73 2.11 9.00 -2.17
N PHE A 74 2.09 8.42 -0.97
CA PHE A 74 1.19 8.83 0.09
C PHE A 74 1.87 8.66 1.44
N THR A 75 1.44 9.46 2.42
CA THR A 75 1.92 9.30 3.78
C THR A 75 1.14 8.20 4.48
N TRP A 76 1.70 7.71 5.58
CA TRP A 76 1.20 6.51 6.22
C TRP A 76 1.46 6.56 7.72
N GLY A 77 0.52 6.07 8.48
CA GLY A 77 0.61 5.85 9.91
C GLY A 77 -0.64 5.17 10.40
N TRP A 78 -0.77 5.05 11.70
CA TRP A 78 -1.89 4.33 12.32
C TRP A 78 -2.64 5.26 13.26
N GLU A 79 -3.97 5.24 13.19
CA GLU A 79 -4.81 5.99 14.13
C GLU A 79 -4.77 5.33 15.52
N GLY A 80 -5.02 6.13 16.55
CA GLY A 80 -5.06 5.65 17.92
C GLY A 80 -3.92 6.22 18.76
N ASP A 81 -4.05 6.05 20.07
CA ASP A 81 -3.05 6.54 21.01
C ASP A 81 -1.84 5.61 21.08
N GLY A 82 -0.67 6.19 21.33
CA GLY A 82 0.55 5.42 21.57
C GLY A 82 1.10 4.69 20.36
N GLN A 83 0.71 5.09 19.15
CA GLN A 83 1.21 4.45 17.95
C GLN A 83 2.68 4.76 17.72
N LEU A 84 3.45 3.71 17.40
CA LEU A 84 4.86 3.85 17.03
C LEU A 84 5.01 4.64 15.73
N VAL A 85 4.04 4.51 14.83
CA VAL A 85 3.98 5.25 13.57
C VAL A 85 2.63 5.97 13.53
N PRO A 86 2.53 7.20 14.05
CA PRO A 86 1.27 7.93 13.99
C PRO A 86 0.92 8.37 12.56
N PRO A 87 -0.32 8.80 12.30
CA PRO A 87 -0.73 9.21 10.96
C PRO A 87 0.21 10.24 10.35
N GLY A 88 0.61 10.00 9.11
CA GLY A 88 1.48 10.90 8.38
C GLY A 88 2.96 10.80 8.71
N ALA A 89 3.36 9.93 9.62
CA ALA A 89 4.75 9.86 10.10
C ALA A 89 5.71 9.17 9.12
N SER A 90 5.19 8.40 8.19
CA SER A 90 6.00 7.69 7.21
C SER A 90 5.47 7.91 5.81
N THR A 91 6.20 7.45 4.79
CA THR A 91 5.83 7.66 3.39
C THR A 91 5.95 6.36 2.61
N VAL A 92 4.95 6.10 1.79
CA VAL A 92 4.93 4.95 0.87
C VAL A 92 4.98 5.46 -0.56
N GLU A 93 5.93 4.96 -1.32
CA GLU A 93 6.06 5.26 -2.73
C GLU A 93 5.84 3.98 -3.54
N VAL A 94 5.00 4.05 -4.55
CA VAL A 94 4.70 2.91 -5.41
C VAL A 94 4.94 3.30 -6.85
N THR A 95 5.71 2.48 -7.56
CA THR A 95 5.93 2.64 -8.99
C THR A 95 5.35 1.45 -9.74
N PHE A 96 4.85 1.72 -10.94
CA PHE A 96 4.16 0.74 -11.78
C PHE A 96 4.86 0.73 -13.12
N THR A 97 5.71 -0.29 -13.34
CA THR A 97 6.52 -0.38 -14.54
C THR A 97 5.94 -1.45 -15.48
N PRO A 98 5.58 -1.08 -16.71
CA PRO A 98 5.09 -2.08 -17.65
C PRO A 98 6.20 -3.08 -18.03
N ASP A 99 5.81 -4.34 -18.13
CA ASP A 99 6.71 -5.41 -18.57
C ASP A 99 5.89 -6.37 -19.43
N GLY A 100 5.91 -6.15 -20.75
CA GLY A 100 5.00 -6.83 -21.64
C GLY A 100 3.56 -6.48 -21.31
N ASP A 101 2.73 -7.48 -21.06
CA ASP A 101 1.33 -7.29 -20.66
C ASP A 101 1.16 -7.22 -19.15
N ASP A 102 2.26 -7.32 -18.42
CA ASP A 102 2.27 -7.31 -16.95
C ASP A 102 2.74 -5.97 -16.40
N THR A 103 2.66 -5.84 -15.09
CA THR A 103 3.21 -4.68 -14.36
C THR A 103 4.12 -5.17 -13.24
N ILE A 104 5.28 -4.55 -13.11
CA ILE A 104 6.12 -4.70 -11.94
C ILE A 104 5.74 -3.57 -10.99
N VAL A 105 5.19 -3.93 -9.84
CA VAL A 105 4.83 -2.99 -8.78
C VAL A 105 5.94 -3.00 -7.75
N ARG A 106 6.59 -1.86 -7.57
CA ARG A 106 7.63 -1.70 -6.58
C ARG A 106 7.17 -0.73 -5.51
N LEU A 107 7.23 -1.15 -4.26
CA LEU A 107 6.79 -0.36 -3.12
C LEU A 107 7.98 -0.08 -2.20
N VAL A 108 8.15 1.19 -1.83
CA VAL A 108 9.20 1.63 -0.91
C VAL A 108 8.53 2.41 0.22
N HIS A 109 8.70 1.91 1.45
CA HIS A 109 8.12 2.53 2.64
C HIS A 109 9.28 3.08 3.48
N THR A 110 9.31 4.38 3.67
CA THR A 110 10.40 5.08 4.38
C THR A 110 9.85 5.83 5.60
N GLY A 111 10.75 6.23 6.50
CA GLY A 111 10.37 6.99 7.69
C GLY A 111 9.86 6.16 8.85
N LEU A 112 9.97 4.84 8.76
CA LEU A 112 9.59 3.95 9.86
C LEU A 112 10.68 3.91 10.93
N PRO A 113 10.30 3.91 12.22
CA PRO A 113 11.29 3.58 13.26
C PRO A 113 11.73 2.13 13.10
N THR A 114 12.94 1.83 13.59
CA THR A 114 13.55 0.51 13.43
C THR A 114 12.63 -0.63 13.87
N GLU A 115 11.95 -0.45 15.00
CA GLU A 115 11.08 -1.47 15.57
C GLU A 115 9.85 -1.77 14.69
N ALA A 116 9.45 -0.82 13.85
CA ALA A 116 8.29 -0.97 12.99
C ALA A 116 8.62 -1.58 11.63
N THR A 117 9.91 -1.64 11.27
CA THR A 117 10.32 -2.06 9.93
C THR A 117 9.94 -3.52 9.64
N GLY A 118 10.23 -4.44 10.55
CA GLY A 118 9.91 -5.86 10.37
C GLY A 118 8.42 -6.14 10.20
N PRO A 119 7.57 -5.64 11.13
CA PRO A 119 6.11 -5.84 10.99
C PRO A 119 5.54 -5.25 9.72
N HIS A 120 6.00 -4.06 9.29
CA HIS A 120 5.53 -3.46 8.05
C HIS A 120 6.01 -4.22 6.82
N ALA A 121 7.23 -4.74 6.85
CA ALA A 121 7.73 -5.58 5.76
C ALA A 121 6.86 -6.84 5.60
N ALA A 122 6.55 -7.52 6.70
CA ALA A 122 5.69 -8.69 6.68
C ALA A 122 4.28 -8.35 6.18
N GLY A 123 3.73 -7.21 6.61
CA GLY A 123 2.43 -6.74 6.15
C GLY A 123 2.40 -6.49 4.65
N TRP A 124 3.41 -5.81 4.12
CA TRP A 124 3.45 -5.55 2.68
C TRP A 124 3.64 -6.82 1.85
N VAL A 125 4.45 -7.77 2.31
CA VAL A 125 4.56 -9.07 1.64
C VAL A 125 3.20 -9.73 1.55
N HIS A 126 2.46 -9.74 2.65
CA HIS A 126 1.12 -10.33 2.70
C HIS A 126 0.16 -9.65 1.71
N TYR A 127 0.08 -8.32 1.78
CA TYR A 127 -0.89 -7.57 0.97
C TYR A 127 -0.51 -7.52 -0.51
N LEU A 128 0.77 -7.41 -0.84
CA LEU A 128 1.18 -7.40 -2.23
C LEU A 128 0.95 -8.76 -2.91
N ALA A 129 1.07 -9.86 -2.17
CA ALA A 129 0.70 -11.17 -2.70
C ALA A 129 -0.78 -11.22 -3.07
N ARG A 130 -1.63 -10.63 -2.23
CA ARG A 130 -3.06 -10.54 -2.51
C ARG A 130 -3.34 -9.63 -3.71
N LEU A 131 -2.60 -8.52 -3.82
CA LEU A 131 -2.71 -7.63 -4.98
C LEU A 131 -2.37 -8.37 -6.28
N SER A 132 -1.32 -9.17 -6.27
CA SER A 132 -0.92 -9.94 -7.45
C SER A 132 -2.05 -10.83 -7.95
N VAL A 133 -2.77 -11.47 -7.03
CA VAL A 133 -3.93 -12.30 -7.38
C VAL A 133 -5.09 -11.45 -7.87
N ALA A 134 -5.49 -10.45 -7.10
CA ALA A 134 -6.66 -9.62 -7.43
C ALA A 134 -6.44 -8.81 -8.71
N GLY A 135 -5.29 -8.19 -8.86
CA GLY A 135 -4.96 -7.36 -10.02
C GLY A 135 -4.85 -8.17 -11.30
N GLY A 136 -4.51 -9.44 -11.21
CA GLY A 136 -4.48 -10.37 -12.33
C GLY A 136 -5.85 -10.97 -12.66
N GLY A 137 -6.91 -10.56 -11.97
CA GLY A 137 -8.27 -11.02 -12.23
C GLY A 137 -8.72 -12.19 -11.36
N GLY A 138 -7.90 -12.64 -10.42
CA GLY A 138 -8.25 -13.70 -9.50
C GLY A 138 -8.92 -13.21 -8.22
N ASP A 139 -9.26 -14.14 -7.35
CA ASP A 139 -9.85 -13.86 -6.05
C ASP A 139 -8.91 -14.34 -4.96
N PRO A 140 -8.30 -13.43 -4.17
CA PRO A 140 -7.40 -13.85 -3.09
C PRO A 140 -8.12 -14.47 -1.90
N GLY A 141 -9.45 -14.47 -1.90
CA GLY A 141 -10.24 -15.02 -0.81
C GLY A 141 -10.28 -14.13 0.43
N PRO A 142 -10.90 -14.62 1.52
CA PRO A 142 -10.95 -13.87 2.77
C PRO A 142 -9.54 -13.58 3.29
N ASP A 143 -9.36 -12.41 3.92
CA ASP A 143 -8.07 -12.00 4.43
C ASP A 143 -7.89 -12.46 5.88
N PRO A 144 -6.97 -13.41 6.15
CA PRO A 144 -6.69 -13.84 7.53
C PRO A 144 -5.78 -12.88 8.28
N GLY A 145 -5.31 -11.84 7.62
CA GLY A 145 -4.31 -10.94 8.16
C GLY A 145 -2.88 -11.45 7.98
N PRO A 146 -1.89 -10.57 8.13
CA PRO A 146 -0.48 -10.98 8.07
C PRO A 146 -0.14 -11.94 9.21
N SER A 147 0.72 -12.90 8.93
CA SER A 147 1.17 -13.85 9.97
C SER A 147 2.45 -13.42 10.62
#